data_061172d1b9512b634ad189cf53b403a0
#
_entry.id   061172d1b9512b634ad189cf53b403a0
#
_cell.length_a   1.000
_cell.length_b   1.000
_cell.length_c   1.000
_cell.angle_alpha   90.00
_cell.angle_beta   90.00
_cell.angle_gamma   90.00
#
_symmetry.space_group_name_H-M   'P 1'
#
loop_
_entity.id
_entity.type
_entity.pdbx_description
1 polymer ?
#
loop_
_entity_poly.entity_id
_entity_poly.type
_entity_poly.pdbx_seq_one_letter_code
_entity_poly.pdbx_strand_id
1 'polypeptide(L)'
;MADTTPPLSEPVSWLYGMHKASASMYDAVKSYAENAEGFYADELKKAVYATERSGADIYTAISDIAGSTKNPPFQMFLSEYLTTVKTSGNPEWYLKKKLEELRVEEKTAEEKRASSLSVFAEIFVSVFVAGILFAVIVFLILGIMSGGSPLPLGAVVYGILPLGTAGFLLALDILCPSPKQPKKHLGRKTVPTTEKITEGKATQKSHQYPAAASKEFTAEEQTIRKKLERYDKHLRGRRFLQSPAAELLKKPHLVFVFSAPAAAFAGILLFFSAHIPFRFVLPSVFLVCFTPYAVLSLIQRKKRSEAETEFPSVCRIISSAADRGLPLSKCLAAAAKENSGVLKKELTATVRDISFGGEVYQSLFRFADRLSFPSAKRTVLFAAETGHYSRDISLPFQTGADDAAHSLSLRTGQKSGMQLYVLIMYISYFVFIFVQFILSGVFIDAVSAANTAADTGMYLGILTDAVLIHGICCGLAAGKMSGGGISSGIFHACVLLAAGLAASIAVWIL
;
A
#
# COMPACT_ATOMS: atom_id res chain seq x y z
N MET A 1 10.52 -5.33 -16.89
CA MET A 1 10.77 -5.12 -15.45
C MET A 1 10.28 -3.71 -15.16
N ALA A 2 9.12 -3.56 -14.52
CA ALA A 2 8.61 -2.25 -14.16
C ALA A 2 9.54 -1.67 -13.10
N ASP A 3 10.16 -0.55 -13.42
CA ASP A 3 11.11 0.16 -12.58
C ASP A 3 10.42 0.56 -11.26
N THR A 4 10.80 -0.10 -10.18
CA THR A 4 10.38 0.25 -8.83
C THR A 4 11.25 1.38 -8.26
N THR A 5 11.79 2.24 -9.14
CA THR A 5 12.55 3.41 -8.71
C THR A 5 11.59 4.38 -8.02
N PRO A 6 11.95 4.93 -6.85
CA PRO A 6 11.17 6.00 -6.23
C PRO A 6 11.07 7.20 -7.18
N PRO A 7 10.10 8.10 -7.02
CA PRO A 7 10.00 9.29 -7.84
C PRO A 7 11.22 10.20 -7.63
N LEU A 8 11.68 10.86 -8.70
CA LEU A 8 12.84 11.75 -8.65
C LEU A 8 12.59 13.00 -7.78
N SER A 9 11.33 13.36 -7.56
CA SER A 9 10.97 14.42 -6.62
C SER A 9 11.42 14.14 -5.18
N GLU A 10 11.58 12.88 -4.80
CA GLU A 10 12.00 12.49 -3.43
C GLU A 10 13.43 12.95 -3.09
N PRO A 11 14.49 12.58 -3.84
CA PRO A 11 15.82 13.09 -3.58
C PRO A 11 15.91 14.61 -3.77
N VAL A 12 15.20 15.18 -4.74
CA VAL A 12 15.22 16.63 -4.99
C VAL A 12 14.61 17.41 -3.82
N SER A 13 13.48 16.95 -3.27
CA SER A 13 12.85 17.55 -2.09
C SER A 13 13.77 17.48 -0.87
N TRP A 14 14.44 16.35 -0.66
CA TRP A 14 15.41 16.20 0.42
C TRP A 14 16.59 17.16 0.29
N LEU A 15 17.23 17.19 -0.89
CA LEU A 15 18.34 18.10 -1.17
C LEU A 15 17.92 19.57 -1.02
N TYR A 16 16.74 19.94 -1.54
CA TYR A 16 16.20 21.29 -1.36
C TYR A 16 16.07 21.68 0.10
N GLY A 17 15.47 20.82 0.91
CA GLY A 17 15.29 21.10 2.33
C GLY A 17 16.60 21.15 3.11
N MET A 18 17.58 20.31 2.77
CA MET A 18 18.92 20.35 3.40
C MET A 18 19.68 21.63 3.04
N HIS A 19 19.64 22.07 1.78
CA HIS A 19 20.24 23.34 1.40
C HIS A 19 19.56 24.52 2.07
N LYS A 20 18.25 24.52 2.18
CA LYS A 20 17.49 25.55 2.91
C LYS A 20 17.82 25.55 4.41
N ALA A 21 18.20 24.40 4.97
CA ALA A 21 18.74 24.28 6.33
C ALA A 21 20.22 24.66 6.45
N SER A 22 20.82 25.21 5.39
CA SER A 22 22.23 25.63 5.32
C SER A 22 23.24 24.46 5.43
N ALA A 23 22.81 23.24 5.12
CA ALA A 23 23.72 22.10 5.03
C ALA A 23 24.62 22.19 3.79
N SER A 24 25.86 21.72 3.90
CA SER A 24 26.77 21.63 2.75
C SER A 24 26.24 20.61 1.72
N MET A 25 26.70 20.71 0.46
CA MET A 25 26.34 19.74 -0.58
C MET A 25 26.72 18.30 -0.17
N TYR A 26 27.88 18.12 0.44
CA TYR A 26 28.32 16.83 0.94
C TYR A 26 27.36 16.28 2.01
N ASP A 27 27.01 17.11 3.00
CA ASP A 27 26.11 16.72 4.08
C ASP A 27 24.70 16.40 3.56
N ALA A 28 24.19 17.19 2.61
CA ALA A 28 22.88 16.97 2.01
C ALA A 28 22.82 15.63 1.25
N VAL A 29 23.85 15.34 0.45
CA VAL A 29 23.97 14.09 -0.30
C VAL A 29 24.16 12.90 0.64
N LYS A 30 25.05 13.04 1.64
CA LYS A 30 25.32 11.99 2.64
C LYS A 30 24.08 11.66 3.45
N SER A 31 23.38 12.69 3.93
CA SER A 31 22.14 12.51 4.69
C SER A 31 21.09 11.73 3.89
N TYR A 32 20.87 12.07 2.62
CA TYR A 32 19.95 11.31 1.77
C TYR A 32 20.42 9.87 1.55
N ALA A 33 21.70 9.70 1.18
CA ALA A 33 22.29 8.41 0.90
C ALA A 33 22.21 7.44 2.09
N GLU A 34 22.34 7.93 3.32
CA GLU A 34 22.30 7.10 4.53
C GLU A 34 20.87 6.78 4.99
N ASN A 35 19.92 7.69 4.78
CA ASN A 35 18.58 7.60 5.34
C ASN A 35 17.51 7.12 4.35
N ALA A 36 17.76 7.23 3.04
CA ALA A 36 16.86 6.74 2.01
C ALA A 36 17.26 5.34 1.50
N GLU A 37 16.29 4.64 0.92
CA GLU A 37 16.46 3.34 0.27
C GLU A 37 16.06 3.42 -1.20
N GLY A 38 16.72 2.66 -2.04
CA GLY A 38 16.42 2.54 -3.47
C GLY A 38 17.49 3.11 -4.38
N PHE A 39 17.19 3.11 -5.68
CA PHE A 39 18.15 3.42 -6.75
C PHE A 39 18.94 4.73 -6.51
N TYR A 40 18.25 5.84 -6.22
CA TYR A 40 18.91 7.14 -6.06
C TYR A 40 19.82 7.20 -4.82
N ALA A 41 19.37 6.57 -3.72
CA ALA A 41 20.19 6.49 -2.52
C ALA A 41 21.45 5.65 -2.76
N ASP A 42 21.33 4.54 -3.48
CA ASP A 42 22.45 3.65 -3.76
C ASP A 42 23.44 4.29 -4.73
N GLU A 43 23.00 5.07 -5.72
CA GLU A 43 23.86 5.87 -6.59
C GLU A 43 24.59 6.96 -5.80
N LEU A 44 23.89 7.72 -4.97
CA LEU A 44 24.50 8.79 -4.16
C LEU A 44 25.43 8.24 -3.06
N LYS A 45 25.20 7.01 -2.54
CA LYS A 45 26.18 6.34 -1.66
C LYS A 45 27.55 6.14 -2.31
N LYS A 46 27.57 5.90 -3.62
CA LYS A 46 28.86 5.77 -4.35
C LYS A 46 29.64 7.08 -4.35
N ALA A 47 28.94 8.24 -4.51
CA ALA A 47 29.61 9.55 -4.40
C ALA A 47 30.17 9.79 -3.00
N VAL A 48 29.38 9.54 -1.97
CA VAL A 48 29.81 9.68 -0.57
C VAL A 48 31.03 8.79 -0.30
N TYR A 49 30.97 7.53 -0.75
CA TYR A 49 32.07 6.59 -0.59
C TYR A 49 33.35 7.03 -1.33
N ALA A 50 33.21 7.56 -2.54
CA ALA A 50 34.35 8.10 -3.30
C ALA A 50 34.98 9.28 -2.56
N THR A 51 34.17 10.20 -2.02
CA THR A 51 34.67 11.33 -1.24
C THR A 51 35.35 10.90 0.06
N GLU A 52 34.77 9.99 0.84
CA GLU A 52 35.29 9.54 2.11
C GLU A 52 36.57 8.69 2.00
N ARG A 53 36.66 7.86 0.96
CA ARG A 53 37.74 6.88 0.82
C ARG A 53 38.88 7.35 -0.09
N SER A 54 38.54 8.01 -1.19
CA SER A 54 39.53 8.46 -2.19
C SER A 54 39.92 9.92 -2.02
N GLY A 55 39.28 10.66 -1.11
CA GLY A 55 39.50 12.10 -0.95
C GLY A 55 39.06 12.93 -2.15
N ALA A 56 38.22 12.35 -3.03
CA ALA A 56 37.65 13.05 -4.19
C ALA A 56 36.74 14.18 -3.71
N ASP A 57 36.74 15.30 -4.43
CA ASP A 57 35.78 16.35 -4.18
C ASP A 57 34.37 15.87 -4.52
N ILE A 58 33.38 16.20 -3.69
CA ILE A 58 31.98 15.77 -3.85
C ILE A 58 31.41 16.18 -5.20
N TYR A 59 31.79 17.33 -5.76
CA TYR A 59 31.35 17.79 -7.07
C TYR A 59 31.87 16.87 -8.19
N THR A 60 33.12 16.43 -8.08
CA THR A 60 33.73 15.48 -9.04
C THR A 60 33.06 14.12 -8.91
N ALA A 61 32.87 13.62 -7.69
CA ALA A 61 32.20 12.35 -7.44
C ALA A 61 30.77 12.29 -7.99
N ILE A 62 29.99 13.38 -7.84
CA ILE A 62 28.64 13.47 -8.42
C ILE A 62 28.69 13.58 -9.95
N SER A 63 29.71 14.27 -10.53
CA SER A 63 29.91 14.33 -11.98
C SER A 63 30.19 12.95 -12.57
N ASP A 64 30.97 12.13 -11.91
CA ASP A 64 31.27 10.75 -12.31
C ASP A 64 30.01 9.86 -12.30
N ILE A 65 29.14 10.04 -11.28
CA ILE A 65 27.86 9.37 -11.22
C ILE A 65 26.95 9.85 -12.35
N ALA A 66 26.88 11.15 -12.62
CA ALA A 66 26.11 11.69 -13.73
C ALA A 66 26.55 11.11 -15.07
N GLY A 67 27.88 10.86 -15.25
CA GLY A 67 28.41 10.20 -16.44
C GLY A 67 28.16 8.69 -16.54
N SER A 68 27.96 8.00 -15.42
CA SER A 68 27.88 6.53 -15.36
C SER A 68 26.47 5.97 -15.11
N THR A 69 25.54 6.79 -14.64
CA THR A 69 24.19 6.34 -14.32
C THR A 69 23.40 5.96 -15.58
N LYS A 70 22.62 4.86 -15.49
CA LYS A 70 21.76 4.38 -16.57
C LYS A 70 20.35 5.03 -16.58
N ASN A 71 20.08 5.96 -15.66
CA ASN A 71 18.79 6.62 -15.57
C ASN A 71 18.89 8.04 -16.16
N PRO A 72 18.38 8.30 -17.40
CA PRO A 72 18.53 9.58 -18.06
C PRO A 72 17.96 10.78 -17.29
N PRO A 73 16.76 10.71 -16.66
CA PRO A 73 16.23 11.79 -15.86
C PRO A 73 17.14 12.16 -14.66
N PHE A 74 17.73 11.16 -14.01
CA PHE A 74 18.64 11.39 -12.89
C PHE A 74 19.99 11.97 -13.35
N GLN A 75 20.51 11.48 -14.49
CA GLN A 75 21.71 12.03 -15.12
C GLN A 75 21.53 13.52 -15.43
N MET A 76 20.42 13.88 -16.07
CA MET A 76 20.10 15.27 -16.40
C MET A 76 20.01 16.15 -15.17
N PHE A 77 19.27 15.69 -14.15
CA PHE A 77 19.16 16.40 -12.88
C PHE A 77 20.52 16.66 -12.23
N LEU A 78 21.38 15.66 -12.10
CA LEU A 78 22.71 15.83 -11.49
C LEU A 78 23.59 16.80 -12.29
N SER A 79 23.57 16.73 -13.62
CA SER A 79 24.34 17.62 -14.49
C SER A 79 23.87 19.08 -14.37
N GLU A 80 22.56 19.32 -14.39
CA GLU A 80 21.98 20.65 -14.21
C GLU A 80 22.26 21.21 -12.81
N TYR A 81 22.15 20.37 -11.78
CA TYR A 81 22.42 20.74 -10.40
C TYR A 81 23.89 21.16 -10.21
N LEU A 82 24.85 20.38 -10.74
CA LEU A 82 26.27 20.69 -10.71
C LEU A 82 26.58 21.99 -11.46
N THR A 83 25.99 22.19 -12.63
CA THR A 83 26.16 23.42 -13.41
C THR A 83 25.65 24.63 -12.66
N THR A 84 24.49 24.52 -12.03
CA THR A 84 23.91 25.60 -11.23
C THR A 84 24.78 25.97 -10.05
N VAL A 85 25.29 24.99 -9.31
CA VAL A 85 26.19 25.26 -8.17
C VAL A 85 27.47 25.94 -8.61
N LYS A 86 28.05 25.55 -9.77
CA LYS A 86 29.30 26.12 -10.30
C LYS A 86 29.11 27.54 -10.86
N THR A 87 27.96 27.83 -11.47
CA THR A 87 27.75 29.09 -12.21
C THR A 87 27.01 30.15 -11.42
N SER A 88 25.88 29.78 -10.78
CA SER A 88 25.00 30.75 -10.11
C SER A 88 25.14 30.78 -8.59
N GLY A 89 25.75 29.78 -7.99
CA GLY A 89 25.95 29.67 -6.54
C GLY A 89 24.67 29.57 -5.71
N ASN A 90 23.48 29.49 -6.36
CA ASN A 90 22.20 29.38 -5.64
C ASN A 90 21.48 28.05 -5.96
N PRO A 91 21.90 26.95 -5.33
CA PRO A 91 21.28 25.64 -5.54
C PRO A 91 19.84 25.58 -5.02
N GLU A 92 19.48 26.37 -4.01
CA GLU A 92 18.15 26.35 -3.41
C GLU A 92 17.08 26.76 -4.41
N TRP A 93 17.28 27.83 -5.16
CA TRP A 93 16.34 28.29 -6.18
C TRP A 93 16.15 27.25 -7.29
N TYR A 94 17.25 26.68 -7.78
CA TYR A 94 17.20 25.63 -8.80
C TYR A 94 16.42 24.41 -8.31
N LEU A 95 16.75 23.90 -7.12
CA LEU A 95 16.12 22.71 -6.54
C LEU A 95 14.63 22.93 -6.31
N LYS A 96 14.22 24.14 -5.85
CA LYS A 96 12.83 24.50 -5.68
C LYS A 96 12.08 24.45 -7.02
N LYS A 97 12.62 25.09 -8.06
CA LYS A 97 12.03 25.11 -9.39
C LYS A 97 11.93 23.70 -9.99
N LYS A 98 13.02 22.92 -9.87
CA LYS A 98 13.04 21.54 -10.35
C LYS A 98 12.06 20.63 -9.62
N LEU A 99 11.87 20.85 -8.33
CA LEU A 99 10.88 20.12 -7.54
C LEU A 99 9.44 20.42 -8.00
N GLU A 100 9.14 21.68 -8.29
CA GLU A 100 7.83 22.10 -8.82
C GLU A 100 7.57 21.47 -10.20
N GLU A 101 8.57 21.47 -11.08
CA GLU A 101 8.52 20.85 -12.41
C GLU A 101 8.25 19.34 -12.29
N LEU A 102 9.05 18.62 -11.49
CA LEU A 102 8.90 17.18 -11.27
C LEU A 102 7.53 16.83 -10.69
N ARG A 103 7.00 17.63 -9.78
CA ARG A 103 5.66 17.40 -9.20
C ARG A 103 4.55 17.52 -10.25
N VAL A 104 4.68 18.42 -11.20
CA VAL A 104 3.74 18.57 -12.32
C VAL A 104 3.88 17.36 -13.27
N GLU A 105 5.10 16.96 -13.59
CA GLU A 105 5.36 15.79 -14.43
C GLU A 105 4.80 14.49 -13.78
N GLU A 106 5.02 14.30 -12.49
CA GLU A 106 4.48 13.15 -11.74
C GLU A 106 2.95 13.13 -11.78
N LYS A 107 2.31 14.29 -11.60
CA LYS A 107 0.85 14.40 -11.68
C LYS A 107 0.35 14.03 -13.07
N THR A 108 0.97 14.55 -14.12
CA THR A 108 0.62 14.25 -15.52
C THR A 108 0.85 12.77 -15.85
N ALA A 109 1.94 12.18 -15.34
CA ALA A 109 2.22 10.75 -15.51
C ALA A 109 1.16 9.87 -14.82
N GLU A 110 0.72 10.24 -13.62
CA GLU A 110 -0.36 9.53 -12.92
C GLU A 110 -1.71 9.68 -13.61
N GLU A 111 -2.02 10.86 -14.18
CA GLU A 111 -3.23 11.07 -14.99
C GLU A 111 -3.24 10.19 -16.25
N LYS A 112 -2.11 10.11 -16.96
CA LYS A 112 -1.95 9.22 -18.12
C LYS A 112 -2.10 7.74 -17.71
N ARG A 113 -1.54 7.36 -16.57
CA ARG A 113 -1.65 6.00 -16.04
C ARG A 113 -3.10 5.66 -15.67
N ALA A 114 -3.82 6.60 -15.04
CA ALA A 114 -5.25 6.44 -14.73
C ALA A 114 -6.06 6.27 -16.01
N SER A 115 -5.78 7.05 -17.07
CA SER A 115 -6.41 6.92 -18.38
C SER A 115 -6.13 5.56 -19.04
N SER A 116 -4.92 5.04 -18.96
CA SER A 116 -4.60 3.70 -19.47
C SER A 116 -5.39 2.63 -18.71
N LEU A 117 -5.50 2.75 -17.39
CA LEU A 117 -6.30 1.82 -16.58
C LEU A 117 -7.79 1.84 -16.95
N SER A 118 -8.33 2.98 -17.38
CA SER A 118 -9.71 3.07 -17.84
C SER A 118 -9.98 2.19 -19.06
N VAL A 119 -9.06 2.20 -20.02
CA VAL A 119 -9.16 1.33 -21.21
C VAL A 119 -9.15 -0.15 -20.81
N PHE A 120 -8.32 -0.53 -19.85
CA PHE A 120 -8.32 -1.92 -19.34
C PHE A 120 -9.63 -2.29 -18.65
N ALA A 121 -10.26 -1.35 -17.93
CA ALA A 121 -11.57 -1.58 -17.34
C ALA A 121 -12.65 -1.81 -18.39
N GLU A 122 -12.65 -1.02 -19.46
CA GLU A 122 -13.57 -1.18 -20.59
C GLU A 122 -13.40 -2.54 -21.30
N ILE A 123 -12.15 -2.96 -21.52
CA ILE A 123 -11.83 -4.28 -22.06
C ILE A 123 -12.34 -5.38 -21.13
N PHE A 124 -12.16 -5.25 -19.81
CA PHE A 124 -12.65 -6.23 -18.86
C PHE A 124 -14.19 -6.38 -18.95
N VAL A 125 -14.91 -5.27 -18.90
CA VAL A 125 -16.37 -5.28 -18.97
C VAL A 125 -16.85 -5.86 -20.30
N SER A 126 -16.24 -5.48 -21.43
CA SER A 126 -16.63 -5.98 -22.75
C SER A 126 -16.37 -7.46 -22.93
N VAL A 127 -15.18 -7.95 -22.52
CA VAL A 127 -14.78 -9.35 -22.75
C VAL A 127 -15.33 -10.28 -21.66
N PHE A 128 -15.16 -9.92 -20.38
CA PHE A 128 -15.45 -10.82 -19.26
C PHE A 128 -16.86 -10.68 -18.71
N VAL A 129 -17.58 -9.60 -19.02
CA VAL A 129 -19.01 -9.51 -18.67
C VAL A 129 -19.86 -9.79 -19.90
N ALA A 130 -19.79 -8.94 -20.94
CA ALA A 130 -20.63 -9.09 -22.12
C ALA A 130 -20.26 -10.34 -22.95
N GLY A 131 -18.95 -10.62 -23.15
CA GLY A 131 -18.47 -11.77 -23.91
C GLY A 131 -18.83 -13.10 -23.25
N ILE A 132 -18.67 -13.22 -21.93
CA ILE A 132 -19.06 -14.43 -21.19
C ILE A 132 -20.58 -14.62 -21.20
N LEU A 133 -21.35 -13.55 -21.01
CA LEU A 133 -22.81 -13.60 -21.07
C LEU A 133 -23.29 -14.08 -22.46
N PHE A 134 -22.71 -13.53 -23.53
CA PHE A 134 -22.97 -13.98 -24.88
C PHE A 134 -22.63 -15.46 -25.11
N ALA A 135 -21.45 -15.89 -24.65
CA ALA A 135 -21.05 -17.29 -24.75
C ALA A 135 -21.98 -18.24 -24.00
N VAL A 136 -22.42 -17.86 -22.79
CA VAL A 136 -23.42 -18.63 -22.01
C VAL A 136 -24.69 -18.77 -22.76
N ILE A 137 -25.22 -17.69 -23.35
CA ILE A 137 -26.48 -17.72 -24.14
C ILE A 137 -26.32 -18.66 -25.36
N VAL A 138 -25.24 -18.51 -26.11
CA VAL A 138 -25.01 -19.33 -27.33
C VAL A 138 -24.92 -20.82 -26.98
N PHE A 139 -24.13 -21.19 -25.98
CA PHE A 139 -23.96 -22.59 -25.60
C PHE A 139 -25.20 -23.17 -24.94
N LEU A 140 -26.03 -22.34 -24.29
CA LEU A 140 -27.31 -22.77 -23.77
C LEU A 140 -28.29 -23.11 -24.91
N ILE A 141 -28.41 -22.23 -25.92
CA ILE A 141 -29.25 -22.45 -27.09
C ILE A 141 -28.81 -23.70 -27.87
N LEU A 142 -27.49 -23.85 -28.10
CA LEU A 142 -26.94 -25.04 -28.75
C LEU A 142 -27.26 -26.31 -27.95
N GLY A 143 -27.21 -26.26 -26.61
CA GLY A 143 -27.59 -27.39 -25.73
C GLY A 143 -29.06 -27.80 -25.89
N ILE A 144 -29.96 -26.84 -26.00
CA ILE A 144 -31.42 -27.12 -26.25
C ILE A 144 -31.62 -27.75 -27.63
N MET A 145 -31.00 -27.16 -28.66
CA MET A 145 -31.24 -27.60 -30.06
C MET A 145 -30.62 -28.95 -30.39
N SER A 146 -29.45 -29.28 -29.79
CA SER A 146 -28.72 -30.51 -30.11
C SER A 146 -29.00 -31.66 -29.15
N GLY A 147 -29.70 -31.42 -28.03
CA GLY A 147 -29.84 -32.40 -26.94
C GLY A 147 -28.43 -32.80 -26.37
N GLY A 148 -27.44 -31.95 -26.60
CA GLY A 148 -26.02 -32.24 -26.41
C GLY A 148 -25.55 -32.11 -24.95
N SER A 149 -24.31 -32.50 -24.77
CA SER A 149 -23.61 -32.40 -23.48
C SER A 149 -23.42 -30.95 -23.04
N PRO A 150 -23.59 -30.61 -21.75
CA PRO A 150 -23.33 -29.30 -21.18
C PRO A 150 -21.83 -28.97 -21.06
N LEU A 151 -20.91 -29.83 -21.54
CA LEU A 151 -19.44 -29.68 -21.49
C LEU A 151 -18.96 -28.34 -22.07
N PRO A 152 -19.44 -27.82 -23.24
CA PRO A 152 -18.98 -26.52 -23.75
C PRO A 152 -19.31 -25.35 -22.82
N LEU A 153 -20.53 -25.37 -22.25
CA LEU A 153 -20.96 -24.36 -21.25
C LEU A 153 -20.07 -24.43 -19.99
N GLY A 154 -19.82 -25.66 -19.50
CA GLY A 154 -18.92 -25.88 -18.36
C GLY A 154 -17.50 -25.41 -18.64
N ALA A 155 -16.97 -25.61 -19.86
CA ALA A 155 -15.63 -25.13 -20.23
C ALA A 155 -15.51 -23.61 -20.17
N VAL A 156 -16.55 -22.88 -20.58
CA VAL A 156 -16.60 -21.41 -20.47
C VAL A 156 -16.61 -20.97 -19.01
N VAL A 157 -17.49 -21.55 -18.19
CA VAL A 157 -17.71 -21.13 -16.80
C VAL A 157 -16.57 -21.52 -15.89
N TYR A 158 -16.06 -22.75 -15.97
CA TYR A 158 -15.01 -23.26 -15.08
C TYR A 158 -13.58 -23.07 -15.62
N GLY A 159 -13.42 -22.86 -16.93
CA GLY A 159 -12.14 -22.70 -17.59
C GLY A 159 -11.87 -21.25 -18.02
N ILE A 160 -12.58 -20.77 -19.02
CA ILE A 160 -12.29 -19.47 -19.65
C ILE A 160 -12.46 -18.31 -18.66
N LEU A 161 -13.53 -18.30 -17.87
CA LEU A 161 -13.84 -17.19 -16.96
C LEU A 161 -12.79 -17.04 -15.85
N PRO A 162 -12.40 -18.07 -15.05
CA PRO A 162 -11.40 -17.90 -14.01
C PRO A 162 -9.98 -17.72 -14.54
N LEU A 163 -9.59 -18.43 -15.63
CA LEU A 163 -8.26 -18.29 -16.23
C LEU A 163 -8.09 -16.92 -16.89
N GLY A 164 -9.11 -16.45 -17.59
CA GLY A 164 -9.11 -15.15 -18.22
C GLY A 164 -9.04 -14.02 -17.20
N THR A 165 -9.81 -14.09 -16.12
CA THR A 165 -9.72 -13.10 -15.03
C THR A 165 -8.38 -13.14 -14.31
N ALA A 166 -7.78 -14.31 -14.10
CA ALA A 166 -6.43 -14.43 -13.55
C ALA A 166 -5.39 -13.77 -14.47
N GLY A 167 -5.47 -14.01 -15.79
CA GLY A 167 -4.63 -13.36 -16.78
C GLY A 167 -4.81 -11.84 -16.77
N PHE A 168 -6.04 -11.35 -16.67
CA PHE A 168 -6.33 -9.93 -16.56
C PHE A 168 -5.74 -9.31 -15.29
N LEU A 169 -5.87 -9.97 -14.13
CA LEU A 169 -5.28 -9.52 -12.88
C LEU A 169 -3.76 -9.46 -12.93
N LEU A 170 -3.12 -10.43 -13.60
CA LEU A 170 -1.68 -10.42 -13.85
C LEU A 170 -1.27 -9.26 -14.77
N ALA A 171 -2.02 -9.01 -15.84
CA ALA A 171 -1.78 -7.86 -16.72
C ALA A 171 -1.86 -6.54 -15.95
N LEU A 172 -2.87 -6.39 -15.07
CA LEU A 172 -2.98 -5.22 -14.19
C LEU A 172 -1.80 -5.10 -13.19
N ASP A 173 -1.23 -6.21 -12.72
CA ASP A 173 -0.06 -6.16 -11.83
C ASP A 173 1.20 -5.68 -12.55
N ILE A 174 1.33 -6.02 -13.83
CA ILE A 174 2.47 -5.57 -14.66
C ILE A 174 2.34 -4.09 -14.98
N LEU A 175 1.14 -3.62 -15.31
CA LEU A 175 0.88 -2.23 -15.70
C LEU A 175 0.77 -1.28 -14.51
N CYS A 176 0.27 -1.76 -13.39
CA CYS A 176 0.09 -0.99 -12.15
C CYS A 176 0.66 -1.76 -10.97
N PRO A 177 1.99 -1.82 -10.84
CA PRO A 177 2.61 -2.43 -9.68
C PRO A 177 2.12 -1.71 -8.42
N SER A 178 1.51 -2.47 -7.51
CA SER A 178 1.12 -1.93 -6.20
C SER A 178 2.36 -1.39 -5.50
N PRO A 179 2.34 -0.15 -4.97
CA PRO A 179 3.48 0.39 -4.25
C PRO A 179 3.86 -0.59 -3.14
N LYS A 180 5.02 -1.22 -3.28
CA LYS A 180 5.56 -2.12 -2.26
C LYS A 180 5.68 -1.30 -0.99
N GLN A 181 4.94 -1.68 0.05
CA GLN A 181 5.12 -1.08 1.36
C GLN A 181 6.60 -1.23 1.73
N PRO A 182 7.28 -0.14 2.13
CA PRO A 182 8.66 -0.24 2.56
C PRO A 182 8.71 -1.32 3.63
N LYS A 183 9.58 -2.32 3.41
CA LYS A 183 9.78 -3.41 4.35
C LYS A 183 10.07 -2.77 5.70
N LYS A 184 9.38 -3.20 6.72
CA LYS A 184 9.31 -2.74 8.10
C LYS A 184 10.65 -2.82 8.84
N HIS A 185 11.69 -2.23 8.31
CA HIS A 185 12.95 -2.03 8.99
C HIS A 185 13.58 -0.71 8.50
N LEU A 186 13.19 0.39 9.15
CA LEU A 186 14.25 1.32 9.48
C LEU A 186 15.19 0.49 10.40
N GLY A 187 16.25 -0.03 9.81
CA GLY A 187 17.29 -0.68 10.56
C GLY A 187 17.63 0.27 11.68
N ARG A 188 17.59 -0.25 12.89
CA ARG A 188 18.09 0.37 14.11
C ARG A 188 19.59 0.65 13.89
N LYS A 189 19.92 1.61 13.04
CA LYS A 189 21.17 2.34 13.18
C LYS A 189 20.96 3.14 14.45
N THR A 190 21.52 2.66 15.52
CA THR A 190 21.68 3.36 16.78
C THR A 190 21.97 4.81 16.45
N VAL A 191 21.00 5.70 16.80
CA VAL A 191 21.31 7.12 16.98
C VAL A 191 22.57 7.13 17.82
N PRO A 192 23.66 7.78 17.39
CA PRO A 192 24.83 7.87 18.24
C PRO A 192 24.37 8.51 19.53
N THR A 193 24.42 7.75 20.60
CA THR A 193 24.20 8.24 21.96
C THR A 193 25.17 9.38 22.12
N THR A 194 24.66 10.58 22.36
CA THR A 194 25.43 11.76 22.68
C THR A 194 26.25 11.43 23.93
N GLU A 195 27.42 10.87 23.73
CA GLU A 195 28.42 10.78 24.81
C GLU A 195 28.90 12.18 25.11
N LYS A 196 28.50 12.64 26.29
CA LYS A 196 29.16 13.58 27.15
C LYS A 196 30.20 14.51 26.47
N ILE A 197 29.73 15.72 26.18
CA ILE A 197 30.66 16.87 26.18
C ILE A 197 31.16 17.05 27.62
N THR A 198 32.23 16.44 27.94
CA THR A 198 33.10 16.81 29.05
C THR A 198 34.44 17.22 28.48
N GLU A 199 34.81 18.43 28.86
CA GLU A 199 36.03 19.12 28.52
C GLU A 199 37.29 18.25 28.62
N GLY A 200 38.22 18.46 27.70
CA GLY A 200 39.62 18.30 28.01
C GLY A 200 40.45 17.42 27.08
N LYS A 201 41.29 18.10 26.30
CA LYS A 201 42.58 17.68 25.74
C LYS A 201 42.59 16.84 24.47
N ALA A 202 43.01 17.56 23.44
CA ALA A 202 43.53 17.02 22.19
C ALA A 202 44.56 15.91 22.41
N THR A 203 44.31 14.76 21.81
CA THR A 203 45.36 13.85 21.38
C THR A 203 44.85 13.09 20.14
N GLN A 204 45.49 13.38 19.01
CA GLN A 204 45.37 12.64 17.76
C GLN A 204 45.62 11.15 18.00
N LYS A 205 44.59 10.31 17.74
CA LYS A 205 44.82 8.92 17.37
C LYS A 205 43.75 8.54 16.34
N SER A 206 44.25 8.28 15.15
CA SER A 206 43.54 7.66 14.04
C SER A 206 42.84 6.37 14.52
N HIS A 207 41.51 6.36 14.55
CA HIS A 207 40.77 5.12 14.69
C HIS A 207 40.27 4.70 13.31
N GLN A 208 40.93 3.69 12.76
CA GLN A 208 40.46 2.79 11.76
C GLN A 208 39.10 2.24 12.20
N TYR A 209 38.02 2.54 11.44
CA TYR A 209 36.76 1.83 11.58
C TYR A 209 36.88 0.50 10.84
N PRO A 210 36.73 -0.64 11.50
CA PRO A 210 36.66 -1.92 10.80
C PRO A 210 35.32 -2.01 10.06
N ALA A 211 35.41 -2.49 8.81
CA ALA A 211 34.32 -2.94 8.02
C ALA A 211 33.35 -3.82 8.85
N ALA A 212 32.07 -3.74 8.54
CA ALA A 212 30.94 -4.42 9.18
C ALA A 212 31.29 -5.83 9.71
N ALA A 213 31.86 -5.89 10.91
CA ALA A 213 31.95 -7.09 11.68
C ALA A 213 30.53 -7.34 12.24
N SER A 214 29.92 -8.44 11.85
CA SER A 214 28.85 -9.06 12.59
C SER A 214 29.28 -9.11 14.05
N LYS A 215 28.75 -8.25 14.93
CA LYS A 215 29.00 -8.34 16.37
C LYS A 215 28.44 -9.71 16.78
N GLU A 216 29.31 -10.68 17.01
CA GLU A 216 28.98 -11.84 17.78
C GLU A 216 28.61 -11.36 19.17
N PHE A 217 27.32 -11.44 19.46
CA PHE A 217 26.80 -11.13 20.78
C PHE A 217 27.43 -12.07 21.80
N THR A 218 27.87 -11.54 22.92
CA THR A 218 28.37 -12.36 24.03
C THR A 218 27.27 -13.34 24.47
N ALA A 219 27.64 -14.48 25.01
CA ALA A 219 26.69 -15.51 25.46
C ALA A 219 25.64 -14.95 26.45
N GLU A 220 26.03 -13.96 27.25
CA GLU A 220 25.11 -13.25 28.15
C GLU A 220 24.09 -12.39 27.40
N GLU A 221 24.52 -11.61 26.40
CA GLU A 221 23.63 -10.80 25.58
C GLU A 221 22.62 -11.66 24.81
N GLN A 222 23.04 -12.82 24.31
CA GLN A 222 22.14 -13.77 23.66
C GLN A 222 21.12 -14.33 24.66
N THR A 223 21.52 -14.61 25.89
CA THR A 223 20.64 -15.11 26.95
C THR A 223 19.61 -14.08 27.39
N ILE A 224 20.05 -12.83 27.56
CA ILE A 224 19.18 -11.70 27.88
C ILE A 224 18.18 -11.47 26.74
N ARG A 225 18.62 -11.51 25.48
CA ARG A 225 17.78 -11.36 24.30
C ARG A 225 16.71 -12.46 24.22
N LYS A 226 17.08 -13.72 24.47
CA LYS A 226 16.13 -14.84 24.54
C LYS A 226 15.10 -14.68 25.67
N LYS A 227 15.51 -14.17 26.82
CA LYS A 227 14.61 -13.86 27.93
C LYS A 227 13.65 -12.72 27.57
N LEU A 228 14.12 -11.65 26.94
CA LEU A 228 13.30 -10.54 26.45
C LEU A 228 12.32 -10.99 25.35
N GLU A 229 12.75 -11.84 24.43
CA GLU A 229 11.87 -12.39 23.39
C GLU A 229 10.74 -13.27 23.98
N ARG A 230 11.06 -14.07 25.02
CA ARG A 230 10.04 -14.87 25.74
C ARG A 230 9.07 -13.97 26.51
N TYR A 231 9.58 -12.94 27.17
CA TYR A 231 8.76 -11.99 27.89
C TYR A 231 7.86 -11.18 26.95
N ASP A 232 8.38 -10.72 25.83
CA ASP A 232 7.60 -10.06 24.78
C ASP A 232 6.52 -10.98 24.17
N LYS A 233 6.83 -12.27 24.00
CA LYS A 233 5.86 -13.24 23.51
C LYS A 233 4.73 -13.45 24.54
N HIS A 234 5.06 -13.49 25.82
CA HIS A 234 4.08 -13.62 26.91
C HIS A 234 3.21 -12.35 27.02
N LEU A 235 3.83 -11.17 26.95
CA LEU A 235 3.11 -9.89 26.94
C LEU A 235 2.19 -9.74 25.73
N ARG A 236 2.60 -10.23 24.55
CA ARG A 236 1.73 -10.25 23.34
C ARG A 236 0.52 -11.13 23.54
N GLY A 237 0.68 -12.32 24.13
CA GLY A 237 -0.45 -13.19 24.47
C GLY A 237 -1.43 -12.52 25.46
N ARG A 238 -0.90 -11.87 26.49
CA ARG A 238 -1.72 -11.16 27.48
C ARG A 238 -2.44 -9.93 26.91
N ARG A 239 -1.78 -9.17 26.02
CA ARG A 239 -2.40 -8.05 25.28
C ARG A 239 -3.49 -8.53 24.34
N PHE A 240 -3.29 -9.67 23.69
CA PHE A 240 -4.31 -10.30 22.83
C PHE A 240 -5.58 -10.64 23.64
N LEU A 241 -5.43 -11.18 24.84
CA LEU A 241 -6.56 -11.50 25.72
C LEU A 241 -7.26 -10.25 26.27
N GLN A 242 -6.51 -9.16 26.53
CA GLN A 242 -7.06 -7.92 27.07
C GLN A 242 -7.75 -7.03 26.01
N SER A 243 -7.30 -7.08 24.76
CA SER A 243 -7.87 -6.28 23.67
C SER A 243 -7.74 -7.00 22.32
N PRO A 244 -8.51 -8.09 22.11
CA PRO A 244 -8.42 -8.89 20.89
C PRO A 244 -8.71 -8.09 19.62
N ALA A 245 -9.69 -7.19 19.66
CA ALA A 245 -10.05 -6.34 18.53
C ALA A 245 -8.91 -5.40 18.10
N ALA A 246 -8.13 -4.85 19.04
CA ALA A 246 -7.02 -3.96 18.71
C ALA A 246 -5.82 -4.68 18.08
N GLU A 247 -5.53 -5.89 18.52
CA GLU A 247 -4.47 -6.72 17.93
C GLU A 247 -4.87 -7.31 16.57
N LEU A 248 -6.13 -7.72 16.40
CA LEU A 248 -6.68 -8.18 15.13
C LEU A 248 -6.68 -7.05 14.08
N LEU A 249 -6.95 -5.80 14.48
CA LEU A 249 -6.83 -4.63 13.61
C LEU A 249 -5.39 -4.35 13.17
N LYS A 250 -4.38 -4.71 13.97
CA LYS A 250 -2.96 -4.56 13.56
C LYS A 250 -2.52 -5.64 12.56
N LYS A 251 -3.08 -6.85 12.69
CA LYS A 251 -2.72 -8.01 11.85
C LYS A 251 -3.98 -8.76 11.43
N PRO A 252 -4.68 -8.30 10.38
CA PRO A 252 -5.98 -8.85 9.96
C PRO A 252 -5.91 -10.34 9.58
N HIS A 253 -4.75 -10.84 9.11
CA HIS A 253 -4.59 -12.27 8.80
C HIS A 253 -4.72 -13.21 10.00
N LEU A 254 -4.57 -12.73 11.24
CA LEU A 254 -4.81 -13.55 12.43
C LEU A 254 -6.29 -13.96 12.59
N VAL A 255 -7.18 -13.27 11.91
CA VAL A 255 -8.61 -13.60 11.91
C VAL A 255 -8.89 -14.97 11.32
N PHE A 256 -8.09 -15.42 10.35
CA PHE A 256 -8.26 -16.74 9.75
C PHE A 256 -8.15 -17.90 10.78
N VAL A 257 -7.42 -17.70 11.88
CA VAL A 257 -7.32 -18.68 12.97
C VAL A 257 -8.69 -18.96 13.60
N PHE A 258 -9.59 -17.94 13.60
CA PHE A 258 -10.93 -18.08 14.16
C PHE A 258 -11.99 -18.31 13.08
N SER A 259 -11.87 -17.63 11.94
CA SER A 259 -12.88 -17.70 10.87
C SER A 259 -12.81 -19.02 10.08
N ALA A 260 -11.63 -19.65 9.94
CA ALA A 260 -11.52 -20.91 9.22
C ALA A 260 -12.22 -22.09 9.95
N PRO A 261 -12.01 -22.30 11.26
CA PRO A 261 -12.78 -23.32 11.98
C PRO A 261 -14.28 -23.03 12.02
N ALA A 262 -14.67 -21.74 12.19
CA ALA A 262 -16.08 -21.35 12.17
C ALA A 262 -16.71 -21.61 10.82
N ALA A 263 -16.01 -21.33 9.71
CA ALA A 263 -16.47 -21.61 8.35
C ALA A 263 -16.59 -23.12 8.08
N ALA A 264 -15.63 -23.92 8.56
CA ALA A 264 -15.70 -25.38 8.46
C ALA A 264 -16.90 -25.94 9.23
N PHE A 265 -17.12 -25.46 10.46
CA PHE A 265 -18.28 -25.86 11.27
C PHE A 265 -19.60 -25.47 10.62
N ALA A 266 -19.71 -24.22 10.12
CA ALA A 266 -20.89 -23.78 9.37
C ALA A 266 -21.14 -24.62 8.11
N GLY A 267 -20.07 -24.98 7.38
CA GLY A 267 -20.16 -25.85 6.21
C GLY A 267 -20.70 -27.26 6.55
N ILE A 268 -20.18 -27.87 7.62
CA ILE A 268 -20.63 -29.16 8.13
C ILE A 268 -22.12 -29.08 8.55
N LEU A 269 -22.48 -28.02 9.26
CA LEU A 269 -23.87 -27.82 9.73
C LEU A 269 -24.83 -27.63 8.55
N LEU A 270 -24.45 -26.83 7.53
CA LEU A 270 -25.24 -26.68 6.31
C LEU A 270 -25.35 -27.98 5.52
N PHE A 271 -24.31 -28.79 5.47
CA PHE A 271 -24.31 -30.07 4.79
C PHE A 271 -25.24 -31.08 5.47
N PHE A 272 -25.28 -31.13 6.80
CA PHE A 272 -26.09 -32.09 7.54
C PHE A 272 -27.51 -31.61 7.85
N SER A 273 -27.77 -30.30 8.02
CA SER A 273 -29.06 -29.81 8.52
C SER A 273 -30.07 -29.46 7.44
N ALA A 274 -29.62 -29.18 6.23
CA ALA A 274 -30.52 -28.73 5.18
C ALA A 274 -30.23 -29.56 3.92
N HIS A 275 -31.24 -30.09 3.24
CA HIS A 275 -31.12 -30.72 1.91
C HIS A 275 -30.61 -29.71 0.85
N ILE A 276 -29.61 -28.86 1.24
CA ILE A 276 -29.04 -27.80 0.40
C ILE A 276 -28.00 -28.42 -0.54
N PRO A 277 -28.10 -28.22 -1.84
CA PRO A 277 -27.15 -28.71 -2.82
C PRO A 277 -25.70 -28.25 -2.47
N PHE A 278 -24.74 -29.14 -2.61
CA PHE A 278 -23.31 -28.89 -2.29
C PHE A 278 -22.77 -27.60 -2.95
N ARG A 279 -23.30 -27.19 -4.09
CA ARG A 279 -22.95 -25.96 -4.81
C ARG A 279 -23.15 -24.67 -4.01
N PHE A 280 -24.07 -24.64 -3.03
CA PHE A 280 -24.28 -23.47 -2.15
C PHE A 280 -23.45 -23.53 -0.89
N VAL A 281 -23.01 -24.72 -0.47
CA VAL A 281 -22.20 -24.91 0.73
C VAL A 281 -20.83 -24.26 0.56
N LEU A 282 -20.14 -24.52 -0.56
CA LEU A 282 -18.79 -24.01 -0.82
C LEU A 282 -18.71 -22.46 -0.84
N PRO A 283 -19.58 -21.71 -1.58
CA PRO A 283 -19.60 -20.26 -1.53
C PRO A 283 -19.96 -19.69 -0.15
N SER A 284 -20.84 -20.37 0.60
CA SER A 284 -21.23 -19.96 1.95
C SER A 284 -20.03 -20.09 2.92
N VAL A 285 -19.29 -21.20 2.86
CA VAL A 285 -18.05 -21.40 3.63
C VAL A 285 -17.03 -20.34 3.29
N PHE A 286 -16.87 -20.01 1.99
CA PHE A 286 -15.99 -18.93 1.55
C PHE A 286 -16.40 -17.59 2.18
N LEU A 287 -17.67 -17.22 2.14
CA LEU A 287 -18.19 -16.00 2.74
C LEU A 287 -17.88 -15.92 4.25
N VAL A 288 -18.22 -16.96 5.02
CA VAL A 288 -17.98 -17.00 6.47
C VAL A 288 -16.50 -16.88 6.79
N CYS A 289 -15.63 -17.49 5.98
CA CYS A 289 -14.19 -17.46 6.18
C CYS A 289 -13.58 -16.08 5.89
N PHE A 290 -13.94 -15.46 4.75
CA PHE A 290 -13.28 -14.26 4.25
C PHE A 290 -13.94 -12.95 4.66
N THR A 291 -15.24 -12.92 5.02
CA THR A 291 -15.94 -11.70 5.40
C THR A 291 -15.31 -11.00 6.62
N PRO A 292 -14.93 -11.70 7.72
CA PRO A 292 -14.33 -11.03 8.87
C PRO A 292 -12.97 -10.39 8.53
N TYR A 293 -12.17 -11.06 7.70
CA TYR A 293 -10.91 -10.53 7.18
C TYR A 293 -11.15 -9.30 6.31
N ALA A 294 -12.12 -9.35 5.40
CA ALA A 294 -12.48 -8.26 4.51
C ALA A 294 -12.88 -7.01 5.29
N VAL A 295 -13.75 -7.15 6.29
CA VAL A 295 -14.21 -6.03 7.14
C VAL A 295 -13.05 -5.41 7.93
N LEU A 296 -12.22 -6.24 8.58
CA LEU A 296 -11.06 -5.73 9.35
C LEU A 296 -10.03 -5.03 8.46
N SER A 297 -9.75 -5.59 7.29
CA SER A 297 -8.83 -4.97 6.33
C SER A 297 -9.36 -3.62 5.82
N LEU A 298 -10.66 -3.50 5.61
CA LEU A 298 -11.32 -2.26 5.22
C LEU A 298 -11.23 -1.19 6.31
N ILE A 299 -11.51 -1.55 7.57
CA ILE A 299 -11.39 -0.64 8.72
C ILE A 299 -9.94 -0.17 8.88
N GLN A 300 -8.96 -1.08 8.75
CA GLN A 300 -7.54 -0.74 8.84
C GLN A 300 -7.12 0.25 7.73
N ARG A 301 -7.56 0.00 6.48
CA ARG A 301 -7.29 0.90 5.36
C ARG A 301 -7.93 2.26 5.51
N LYS A 302 -9.19 2.29 5.99
CA LYS A 302 -9.91 3.55 6.24
C LYS A 302 -9.16 4.39 7.27
N LYS A 303 -8.79 3.81 8.41
CA LYS A 303 -8.00 4.49 9.46
C LYS A 303 -6.65 5.00 8.94
N ARG A 304 -5.96 4.19 8.13
CA ARG A 304 -4.69 4.60 7.53
C ARG A 304 -4.89 5.76 6.54
N SER A 305 -5.90 5.69 5.69
CA SER A 305 -6.22 6.75 4.72
C SER A 305 -6.59 8.05 5.43
N GLU A 306 -7.38 7.99 6.50
CA GLU A 306 -7.72 9.15 7.33
C GLU A 306 -6.47 9.76 7.97
N ALA A 307 -5.58 8.93 8.54
CA ALA A 307 -4.32 9.39 9.10
C ALA A 307 -3.40 10.04 8.05
N GLU A 308 -3.30 9.46 6.85
CA GLU A 308 -2.54 10.04 5.73
C GLU A 308 -3.14 11.39 5.28
N THR A 309 -4.46 11.55 5.30
CA THR A 309 -5.14 12.80 4.95
C THR A 309 -4.93 13.90 6.00
N GLU A 310 -4.91 13.55 7.28
CA GLU A 310 -4.69 14.50 8.37
C GLU A 310 -3.22 14.93 8.52
N PHE A 311 -2.27 14.10 8.10
CA PHE A 311 -0.85 14.28 8.37
C PHE A 311 -0.28 15.62 7.85
N PRO A 312 -0.58 16.12 6.63
CA PRO A 312 -0.13 17.42 6.16
C PRO A 312 -0.58 18.57 7.06
N SER A 313 -1.83 18.50 7.56
CA SER A 313 -2.38 19.50 8.49
C SER A 313 -1.64 19.48 9.82
N VAL A 314 -1.38 18.30 10.38
CA VAL A 314 -0.59 18.14 11.61
C VAL A 314 0.81 18.73 11.45
N CYS A 315 1.49 18.48 10.34
CA CYS A 315 2.80 19.05 10.05
C CYS A 315 2.75 20.59 9.96
N ARG A 316 1.71 21.15 9.36
CA ARG A 316 1.52 22.62 9.31
C ARG A 316 1.27 23.23 10.68
N ILE A 317 0.51 22.57 11.56
CA ILE A 317 0.34 23.02 12.94
C ILE A 317 1.67 23.03 13.70
N ILE A 318 2.48 21.97 13.54
CA ILE A 318 3.81 21.88 14.14
C ILE A 318 4.72 22.97 13.62
N SER A 319 4.78 23.19 12.28
CA SER A 319 5.56 24.25 11.65
C SER A 319 5.15 25.62 12.16
N SER A 320 3.86 25.95 12.14
CA SER A 320 3.32 27.22 12.62
C SER A 320 3.58 27.46 14.12
N ALA A 321 3.60 26.43 14.94
CA ALA A 321 3.97 26.53 16.33
C ALA A 321 5.49 26.77 16.50
N ALA A 322 6.31 26.16 15.66
CA ALA A 322 7.75 26.34 15.64
C ALA A 322 8.14 27.76 15.18
N ASP A 323 7.44 28.33 14.20
CA ASP A 323 7.62 29.73 13.74
C ASP A 323 7.40 30.73 14.87
N ARG A 324 6.58 30.40 15.87
CA ARG A 324 6.39 31.20 17.08
C ARG A 324 7.49 31.00 18.12
N GLY A 325 8.54 30.26 17.81
CA GLY A 325 9.67 29.98 18.69
C GLY A 325 9.42 28.92 19.76
N LEU A 326 8.35 28.10 19.64
CA LEU A 326 8.08 27.04 20.59
C LEU A 326 9.05 25.85 20.37
N PRO A 327 9.55 25.24 21.45
CA PRO A 327 10.33 24.01 21.32
C PRO A 327 9.48 22.86 20.78
N LEU A 328 10.11 21.91 20.10
CA LEU A 328 9.45 20.81 19.39
C LEU A 328 8.45 20.02 20.26
N SER A 329 8.78 19.81 21.54
CA SER A 329 7.88 19.15 22.49
C SER A 329 6.54 19.91 22.68
N LYS A 330 6.60 21.25 22.71
CA LYS A 330 5.40 22.10 22.81
C LYS A 330 4.66 22.22 21.48
N CYS A 331 5.37 22.20 20.35
CA CYS A 331 4.75 22.13 19.03
C CYS A 331 3.93 20.86 18.86
N LEU A 332 4.46 19.71 19.29
CA LEU A 332 3.74 18.44 19.30
C LEU A 332 2.51 18.46 20.24
N ALA A 333 2.64 19.09 21.40
CA ALA A 333 1.52 19.26 22.33
C ALA A 333 0.41 20.14 21.74
N ALA A 334 0.77 21.22 21.04
CA ALA A 334 -0.18 22.06 20.31
C ALA A 334 -0.91 21.26 19.22
N ALA A 335 -0.17 20.51 18.41
CA ALA A 335 -0.74 19.65 17.38
C ALA A 335 -1.69 18.58 17.97
N ALA A 336 -1.33 17.99 19.12
CA ALA A 336 -2.21 17.03 19.80
C ALA A 336 -3.48 17.66 20.35
N LYS A 337 -3.45 18.94 20.75
CA LYS A 337 -4.59 19.68 21.26
C LYS A 337 -5.53 20.14 20.15
N GLU A 338 -4.97 20.67 19.06
CA GLU A 338 -5.73 21.23 17.94
C GLU A 338 -6.31 20.14 17.02
N ASN A 339 -5.64 19.00 16.90
CA ASN A 339 -6.14 17.91 16.08
C ASN A 339 -7.28 17.16 16.76
N SER A 340 -8.39 16.99 16.05
CA SER A 340 -9.57 16.23 16.51
C SER A 340 -9.69 14.85 15.87
N GLY A 341 -8.84 14.52 14.90
CA GLY A 341 -8.94 13.34 14.06
C GLY A 341 -8.25 12.08 14.60
N VAL A 342 -8.00 11.15 13.70
CA VAL A 342 -7.42 9.83 14.01
C VAL A 342 -6.01 9.96 14.61
N LEU A 343 -5.23 10.96 14.18
CA LEU A 343 -3.87 11.20 14.65
C LEU A 343 -3.78 11.72 16.07
N LYS A 344 -4.88 12.29 16.62
CA LYS A 344 -4.91 12.82 18.00
C LYS A 344 -4.41 11.82 19.04
N LYS A 345 -4.88 10.57 18.93
CA LYS A 345 -4.50 9.51 19.87
C LYS A 345 -2.99 9.22 19.83
N GLU A 346 -2.42 9.16 18.63
CA GLU A 346 -1.00 8.87 18.43
C GLU A 346 -0.12 10.05 18.84
N LEU A 347 -0.54 11.29 18.53
CA LEU A 347 0.13 12.51 18.99
C LEU A 347 0.11 12.61 20.52
N THR A 348 -1.05 12.38 21.14
CA THR A 348 -1.16 12.41 22.63
C THR A 348 -0.26 11.35 23.26
N ALA A 349 -0.16 10.16 22.68
CA ALA A 349 0.77 9.13 23.16
C ALA A 349 2.22 9.60 23.04
N THR A 350 2.59 10.26 21.93
CA THR A 350 3.93 10.80 21.73
C THR A 350 4.28 11.91 22.72
N VAL A 351 3.35 12.84 22.94
CA VAL A 351 3.53 13.92 23.93
C VAL A 351 3.70 13.34 25.34
N ARG A 352 2.93 12.31 25.67
CA ARG A 352 3.05 11.61 26.95
C ARG A 352 4.40 10.92 27.09
N ASP A 353 4.88 10.22 26.05
CA ASP A 353 6.21 9.58 26.05
C ASP A 353 7.31 10.61 26.33
N ILE A 354 7.22 11.81 25.73
CA ILE A 354 8.16 12.93 25.97
C ILE A 354 8.01 13.47 27.39
N SER A 355 6.79 13.62 27.91
CA SER A 355 6.56 14.14 29.26
C SER A 355 7.08 13.21 30.37
N PHE A 356 7.20 11.91 30.09
CA PHE A 356 7.85 10.93 30.98
C PHE A 356 9.38 10.85 30.80
N GLY A 357 9.99 11.83 30.13
CA GLY A 357 11.46 11.90 29.96
C GLY A 357 11.99 11.18 28.72
N GLY A 358 11.10 10.77 27.80
CA GLY A 358 11.54 10.22 26.52
C GLY A 358 12.21 11.28 25.66
N GLU A 359 13.27 10.89 24.95
CA GLU A 359 13.94 11.74 23.96
C GLU A 359 12.96 12.11 22.84
N VAL A 360 12.96 13.39 22.44
CA VAL A 360 11.93 13.94 21.51
C VAL A 360 12.01 13.24 20.14
N TYR A 361 13.20 13.10 19.56
CA TYR A 361 13.35 12.46 18.25
C TYR A 361 13.05 10.95 18.29
N GLN A 362 13.43 10.23 19.34
CA GLN A 362 13.04 8.82 19.49
C GLN A 362 11.54 8.66 19.63
N SER A 363 10.86 9.56 20.33
CA SER A 363 9.41 9.56 20.47
C SER A 363 8.72 9.85 19.11
N LEU A 364 9.30 10.74 18.29
CA LEU A 364 8.87 11.00 16.92
C LEU A 364 9.10 9.78 16.00
N PHE A 365 10.24 9.09 16.09
CA PHE A 365 10.45 7.86 15.33
C PHE A 365 9.42 6.78 15.69
N ARG A 366 9.12 6.60 16.98
CA ARG A 366 8.05 5.70 17.43
C ARG A 366 6.68 6.13 16.90
N PHE A 367 6.41 7.42 16.84
CA PHE A 367 5.19 7.97 16.22
C PHE A 367 5.11 7.62 14.74
N ALA A 368 6.16 7.88 13.97
CA ALA A 368 6.22 7.55 12.54
C ALA A 368 6.07 6.05 12.27
N ASP A 369 6.66 5.18 13.12
CA ASP A 369 6.51 3.73 13.03
C ASP A 369 5.08 3.26 13.32
N ARG A 370 4.38 3.92 14.25
CA ARG A 370 2.96 3.63 14.54
C ARG A 370 2.06 3.99 13.36
N LEU A 371 2.35 5.08 12.66
CA LEU A 371 1.58 5.52 11.48
C LEU A 371 1.75 4.59 10.29
N SER A 372 2.90 3.97 10.13
CA SER A 372 3.21 2.95 9.10
C SER A 372 3.09 3.43 7.64
N PHE A 373 3.11 4.74 7.36
CA PHE A 373 3.14 5.25 5.99
C PHE A 373 4.42 6.05 5.68
N PRO A 374 4.88 6.04 4.40
CA PRO A 374 6.20 6.53 4.02
C PRO A 374 6.42 8.01 4.31
N SER A 375 5.41 8.86 4.06
CA SER A 375 5.52 10.31 4.24
C SER A 375 5.87 10.69 5.68
N ALA A 376 5.22 10.06 6.69
CA ALA A 376 5.50 10.33 8.09
C ALA A 376 6.95 9.95 8.47
N LYS A 377 7.43 8.80 7.96
CA LYS A 377 8.81 8.37 8.23
C LYS A 377 9.83 9.31 7.63
N ARG A 378 9.62 9.73 6.37
CA ARG A 378 10.49 10.69 5.71
C ARG A 378 10.53 12.03 6.43
N THR A 379 9.38 12.59 6.79
CA THR A 379 9.30 13.86 7.51
C THR A 379 10.04 13.82 8.85
N VAL A 380 9.88 12.74 9.62
CA VAL A 380 10.55 12.59 10.91
C VAL A 380 12.06 12.39 10.76
N LEU A 381 12.50 11.59 9.80
CA LEU A 381 13.91 11.42 9.46
C LEU A 381 14.53 12.76 9.03
N PHE A 382 13.82 13.47 8.15
CA PHE A 382 14.26 14.77 7.68
C PHE A 382 14.35 15.81 8.82
N ALA A 383 13.39 15.80 9.75
CA ALA A 383 13.42 16.67 10.92
C ALA A 383 14.59 16.34 11.87
N ALA A 384 14.93 15.06 12.02
CA ALA A 384 16.08 14.66 12.82
C ALA A 384 17.41 15.10 12.18
N GLU A 385 17.54 14.94 10.87
CA GLU A 385 18.77 15.32 10.13
C GLU A 385 18.95 16.84 10.09
N THR A 386 17.91 17.59 9.73
CA THR A 386 17.98 19.06 9.64
C THR A 386 18.26 19.72 11.00
N GLY A 387 17.84 19.08 12.10
CA GLY A 387 18.13 19.55 13.46
C GLY A 387 19.61 19.61 13.82
N HIS A 388 20.49 18.96 13.04
CA HIS A 388 21.95 19.07 13.21
C HIS A 388 22.54 20.33 12.54
N TYR A 389 21.87 20.87 11.51
CA TYR A 389 22.38 21.98 10.70
C TYR A 389 21.64 23.29 10.98
N SER A 390 20.37 23.22 11.33
CA SER A 390 19.53 24.40 11.56
C SER A 390 18.74 24.30 12.86
N ARG A 391 18.62 25.44 13.55
CA ARG A 391 17.71 25.56 14.70
C ARG A 391 16.25 25.77 14.27
N ASP A 392 16.01 25.93 12.99
CA ASP A 392 14.67 26.10 12.44
C ASP A 392 13.92 24.77 12.41
N ILE A 393 13.09 24.55 13.42
CA ILE A 393 12.24 23.37 13.56
C ILE A 393 11.06 23.41 12.57
N SER A 394 10.69 24.61 12.08
CA SER A 394 9.53 24.78 11.20
C SER A 394 9.76 24.19 9.81
N LEU A 395 10.97 24.38 9.27
CA LEU A 395 11.35 23.99 7.92
C LEU A 395 11.09 22.51 7.59
N PRO A 396 11.55 21.52 8.36
CA PRO A 396 11.32 20.12 8.02
C PRO A 396 9.85 19.73 8.05
N PHE A 397 9.06 20.32 8.93
CA PHE A 397 7.62 20.03 8.97
C PHE A 397 6.85 20.74 7.87
N GLN A 398 7.27 21.92 7.43
CA GLN A 398 6.71 22.60 6.26
C GLN A 398 6.98 21.76 4.98
N THR A 399 8.25 21.39 4.75
CA THR A 399 8.62 20.54 3.61
C THR A 399 7.90 19.20 3.64
N GLY A 400 7.83 18.58 4.82
CA GLY A 400 7.11 17.33 5.03
C GLY A 400 5.60 17.44 4.79
N ALA A 401 4.99 18.58 5.14
CA ALA A 401 3.58 18.86 4.85
C ALA A 401 3.32 18.93 3.35
N ASP A 402 4.19 19.62 2.61
CA ASP A 402 4.07 19.81 1.17
C ASP A 402 4.28 18.49 0.41
N ASP A 403 5.28 17.70 0.81
CA ASP A 403 5.52 16.35 0.23
C ASP A 403 4.37 15.39 0.53
N ALA A 404 3.84 15.42 1.74
CA ALA A 404 2.69 14.60 2.11
C ALA A 404 1.42 15.03 1.36
N ALA A 405 1.19 16.34 1.21
CA ALA A 405 0.07 16.87 0.44
C ALA A 405 0.17 16.50 -1.05
N HIS A 406 1.36 16.59 -1.64
CA HIS A 406 1.59 16.16 -3.02
C HIS A 406 1.32 14.65 -3.19
N SER A 407 1.90 13.81 -2.34
CA SER A 407 1.67 12.36 -2.36
C SER A 407 0.18 12.00 -2.19
N LEU A 408 -0.54 12.75 -1.36
CA LEU A 408 -1.98 12.59 -1.15
C LEU A 408 -2.76 12.99 -2.40
N SER A 409 -2.41 14.10 -3.06
CA SER A 409 -3.09 14.57 -4.28
C SER A 409 -2.98 13.56 -5.42
N LEU A 410 -1.80 12.95 -5.62
CA LEU A 410 -1.59 11.89 -6.61
C LEU A 410 -2.48 10.67 -6.32
N ARG A 411 -2.51 10.20 -5.06
CA ARG A 411 -3.35 9.05 -4.66
C ARG A 411 -4.85 9.34 -4.77
N THR A 412 -5.28 10.56 -4.43
CA THR A 412 -6.69 10.93 -4.49
C THR A 412 -7.16 11.04 -5.93
N GLY A 413 -6.35 11.64 -6.82
CA GLY A 413 -6.62 11.70 -8.25
C GLY A 413 -6.79 10.30 -8.86
N GLN A 414 -5.86 9.40 -8.58
CA GLN A 414 -5.92 8.00 -9.02
C GLN A 414 -7.19 7.30 -8.51
N LYS A 415 -7.49 7.43 -7.23
CA LYS A 415 -8.64 6.77 -6.61
C LYS A 415 -9.97 7.27 -7.15
N SER A 416 -10.11 8.57 -7.39
CA SER A 416 -11.33 9.19 -7.93
C SER A 416 -11.63 8.66 -9.34
N GLY A 417 -10.65 8.62 -10.23
CA GLY A 417 -10.81 8.06 -11.57
C GLY A 417 -11.23 6.59 -11.56
N MET A 418 -10.71 5.79 -10.61
CA MET A 418 -10.97 4.36 -10.53
C MET A 418 -12.34 4.01 -9.91
N GLN A 419 -12.94 4.86 -9.09
CA GLN A 419 -14.24 4.59 -8.45
C GLN A 419 -15.37 4.38 -9.46
N LEU A 420 -15.35 5.12 -10.58
CA LEU A 420 -16.33 4.98 -11.63
C LEU A 420 -16.33 3.56 -12.23
N TYR A 421 -15.13 3.00 -12.47
CA TYR A 421 -15.02 1.65 -13.05
C TYR A 421 -15.43 0.55 -12.07
N VAL A 422 -15.17 0.73 -10.78
CA VAL A 422 -15.70 -0.15 -9.74
C VAL A 422 -17.22 -0.15 -9.78
N LEU A 423 -17.86 1.02 -9.89
CA LEU A 423 -19.32 1.15 -10.02
C LEU A 423 -19.85 0.43 -11.27
N ILE A 424 -19.19 0.63 -12.43
CA ILE A 424 -19.57 -0.06 -13.68
C ILE A 424 -19.49 -1.57 -13.51
N MET A 425 -18.46 -2.11 -12.85
CA MET A 425 -18.34 -3.54 -12.58
C MET A 425 -19.49 -4.07 -11.71
N TYR A 426 -19.91 -3.33 -10.70
CA TYR A 426 -21.06 -3.71 -9.88
C TYR A 426 -22.37 -3.74 -10.70
N ILE A 427 -22.62 -2.67 -11.46
CA ILE A 427 -23.81 -2.61 -12.34
C ILE A 427 -23.78 -3.76 -13.34
N SER A 428 -22.66 -4.01 -14.00
CA SER A 428 -22.51 -5.09 -14.98
C SER A 428 -22.77 -6.47 -14.35
N TYR A 429 -22.31 -6.69 -13.13
CA TYR A 429 -22.56 -7.93 -12.41
C TYR A 429 -24.06 -8.10 -12.07
N PHE A 430 -24.75 -7.06 -11.63
CA PHE A 430 -26.18 -7.11 -11.39
C PHE A 430 -26.99 -7.36 -12.69
N VAL A 431 -26.57 -6.78 -13.80
CA VAL A 431 -27.15 -7.10 -15.13
C VAL A 431 -26.91 -8.56 -15.47
N PHE A 432 -25.71 -9.09 -15.20
CA PHE A 432 -25.41 -10.51 -15.41
C PHE A 432 -26.35 -11.42 -14.60
N ILE A 433 -26.55 -11.15 -13.31
CA ILE A 433 -27.49 -11.88 -12.44
C ILE A 433 -28.89 -11.81 -13.02
N PHE A 434 -29.38 -10.64 -13.45
CA PHE A 434 -30.70 -10.42 -13.98
C PHE A 434 -30.94 -11.22 -15.27
N VAL A 435 -29.96 -11.17 -16.20
CA VAL A 435 -30.04 -11.95 -17.44
C VAL A 435 -30.02 -13.45 -17.15
N GLN A 436 -29.17 -13.91 -16.22
CA GLN A 436 -29.12 -15.31 -15.82
C GLN A 436 -30.44 -15.79 -15.20
N PHE A 437 -31.13 -14.95 -14.43
CA PHE A 437 -32.43 -15.24 -13.87
C PHE A 437 -33.47 -15.47 -14.98
N ILE A 438 -33.57 -14.55 -15.96
CA ILE A 438 -34.45 -14.69 -17.11
C ILE A 438 -34.11 -15.94 -17.91
N LEU A 439 -32.83 -16.17 -18.15
CA LEU A 439 -32.32 -17.27 -18.96
C LEU A 439 -32.67 -18.64 -18.34
N SER A 440 -32.61 -18.74 -17.01
CA SER A 440 -32.99 -19.96 -16.28
C SER A 440 -34.47 -20.29 -16.45
N GLY A 441 -35.37 -19.30 -16.40
CA GLY A 441 -36.78 -19.48 -16.64
C GLY A 441 -37.08 -19.89 -18.10
N VAL A 442 -36.56 -19.13 -19.06
CA VAL A 442 -36.72 -19.43 -20.50
C VAL A 442 -36.17 -20.83 -20.86
N PHE A 443 -35.04 -21.24 -20.22
CA PHE A 443 -34.50 -22.57 -20.45
C PHE A 443 -35.42 -23.68 -19.97
N ILE A 444 -36.00 -23.55 -18.77
CA ILE A 444 -36.97 -24.53 -18.24
C ILE A 444 -38.15 -24.66 -19.18
N ASP A 445 -38.74 -23.55 -19.61
CA ASP A 445 -39.89 -23.54 -20.52
C ASP A 445 -39.55 -24.16 -21.89
N ALA A 446 -38.36 -23.81 -22.44
CA ALA A 446 -37.93 -24.32 -23.74
C ALA A 446 -37.68 -25.85 -23.73
N VAL A 447 -37.05 -26.37 -22.67
CA VAL A 447 -36.77 -27.82 -22.52
C VAL A 447 -38.10 -28.57 -22.35
N SER A 448 -39.02 -28.06 -21.56
CA SER A 448 -40.37 -28.68 -21.37
C SER A 448 -41.19 -28.70 -22.66
N ALA A 449 -41.16 -27.62 -23.46
CA ALA A 449 -41.84 -27.51 -24.73
C ALA A 449 -41.22 -28.39 -25.83
N ALA A 450 -39.90 -28.52 -25.85
CA ALA A 450 -39.16 -29.31 -26.86
C ALA A 450 -39.17 -30.83 -26.56
N ASN A 451 -39.65 -31.24 -25.41
CA ASN A 451 -39.62 -32.65 -24.94
C ASN A 451 -38.25 -33.32 -25.14
N THR A 452 -37.18 -32.53 -24.94
CA THR A 452 -35.80 -32.98 -25.14
C THR A 452 -35.27 -33.70 -23.88
N ALA A 453 -34.38 -34.68 -24.07
CA ALA A 453 -33.74 -35.41 -22.99
C ALA A 453 -32.58 -34.63 -22.33
N ALA A 454 -32.59 -33.29 -22.46
CA ALA A 454 -31.52 -32.47 -21.85
C ALA A 454 -31.59 -32.51 -20.32
N ASP A 455 -30.46 -32.73 -19.67
CA ASP A 455 -30.37 -32.73 -18.21
C ASP A 455 -30.51 -31.30 -17.66
N THR A 456 -31.78 -30.89 -17.46
CA THR A 456 -32.13 -29.55 -16.96
C THR A 456 -31.41 -29.19 -15.66
N GLY A 457 -31.26 -30.17 -14.75
CA GLY A 457 -30.60 -29.94 -13.47
C GLY A 457 -29.13 -29.60 -13.61
N MET A 458 -28.42 -30.24 -14.56
CA MET A 458 -27.02 -29.98 -14.82
C MET A 458 -26.80 -28.58 -15.47
N TYR A 459 -27.62 -28.17 -16.44
CA TYR A 459 -27.56 -26.85 -17.06
C TYR A 459 -27.85 -25.73 -16.07
N LEU A 460 -28.92 -25.83 -15.28
CA LEU A 460 -29.26 -24.86 -14.24
C LEU A 460 -28.16 -24.79 -13.16
N GLY A 461 -27.52 -25.93 -12.87
CA GLY A 461 -26.39 -25.97 -12.00
C GLY A 461 -25.21 -25.16 -12.50
N ILE A 462 -24.84 -25.33 -13.78
CA ILE A 462 -23.71 -24.56 -14.37
C ILE A 462 -24.04 -23.06 -14.45
N LEU A 463 -25.32 -22.70 -14.75
CA LEU A 463 -25.76 -21.30 -14.75
C LEU A 463 -25.64 -20.66 -13.36
N THR A 464 -26.02 -21.38 -12.31
CA THR A 464 -25.87 -20.96 -10.92
C THR A 464 -24.39 -20.76 -10.56
N ASP A 465 -23.54 -21.73 -10.91
CA ASP A 465 -22.09 -21.67 -10.65
C ASP A 465 -21.44 -20.52 -11.43
N ALA A 466 -21.95 -20.20 -12.64
CA ALA A 466 -21.49 -19.05 -13.42
C ALA A 466 -21.68 -17.72 -12.66
N VAL A 467 -22.84 -17.51 -12.03
CA VAL A 467 -23.11 -16.33 -11.20
C VAL A 467 -22.10 -16.25 -10.04
N LEU A 468 -21.89 -17.33 -9.32
CA LEU A 468 -21.03 -17.37 -8.15
C LEU A 468 -19.55 -17.13 -8.50
N ILE A 469 -19.06 -17.81 -9.53
CA ILE A 469 -17.67 -17.65 -10.00
C ILE A 469 -17.46 -16.24 -10.56
N HIS A 470 -18.40 -15.74 -11.37
CA HIS A 470 -18.33 -14.40 -11.95
C HIS A 470 -18.31 -13.32 -10.87
N GLY A 471 -19.09 -13.48 -9.80
CA GLY A 471 -19.07 -12.57 -8.65
C GLY A 471 -17.71 -12.47 -7.96
N ILE A 472 -17.03 -13.60 -7.77
CA ILE A 472 -15.67 -13.62 -7.23
C ILE A 472 -14.70 -12.91 -8.19
N CYS A 473 -14.77 -13.23 -9.47
CA CYS A 473 -13.91 -12.68 -10.52
C CYS A 473 -14.07 -11.16 -10.65
N CYS A 474 -15.30 -10.66 -10.77
CA CYS A 474 -15.61 -9.23 -10.81
C CYS A 474 -15.19 -8.51 -9.54
N GLY A 475 -15.40 -9.13 -8.37
CA GLY A 475 -15.00 -8.54 -7.09
C GLY A 475 -13.48 -8.40 -6.94
N LEU A 476 -12.72 -9.40 -7.35
CA LEU A 476 -11.26 -9.33 -7.35
C LEU A 476 -10.73 -8.25 -8.32
N ALA A 477 -11.32 -8.17 -9.52
CA ALA A 477 -10.97 -7.16 -10.52
C ALA A 477 -11.30 -5.74 -10.03
N ALA A 478 -12.50 -5.52 -9.48
CA ALA A 478 -12.94 -4.26 -8.90
C ALA A 478 -11.99 -3.79 -7.77
N GLY A 479 -11.61 -4.70 -6.89
CA GLY A 479 -10.69 -4.39 -5.80
C GLY A 479 -9.28 -4.06 -6.25
N LYS A 480 -8.78 -4.71 -7.30
CA LYS A 480 -7.47 -4.38 -7.88
C LYS A 480 -7.51 -3.00 -8.54
N MET A 481 -8.58 -2.69 -9.26
CA MET A 481 -8.77 -1.40 -9.92
C MET A 481 -9.03 -0.26 -8.93
N SER A 482 -9.60 -0.51 -7.75
CA SER A 482 -9.78 0.53 -6.72
C SER A 482 -8.48 1.11 -6.13
N GLY A 483 -7.32 0.82 -6.74
CA GLY A 483 -6.01 1.25 -6.26
C GLY A 483 -5.48 0.45 -5.07
N GLY A 484 -6.14 -0.67 -4.75
CA GLY A 484 -5.72 -1.60 -3.71
C GLY A 484 -4.97 -2.81 -4.27
N GLY A 485 -4.25 -3.54 -3.41
CA GLY A 485 -3.75 -4.86 -3.74
C GLY A 485 -4.89 -5.91 -3.77
N ILE A 486 -4.57 -7.15 -4.08
CA ILE A 486 -5.52 -8.29 -4.12
C ILE A 486 -6.38 -8.38 -2.85
N SER A 487 -5.81 -8.03 -1.69
CA SER A 487 -6.55 -7.97 -0.41
C SER A 487 -7.70 -6.93 -0.39
N SER A 488 -7.73 -5.94 -1.31
CA SER A 488 -8.87 -5.04 -1.50
C SER A 488 -10.01 -5.75 -2.21
N GLY A 489 -9.68 -6.61 -3.17
CA GLY A 489 -10.64 -7.36 -3.95
C GLY A 489 -11.46 -8.35 -3.13
N ILE A 490 -10.91 -8.86 -2.04
CA ILE A 490 -11.64 -9.81 -1.17
C ILE A 490 -12.93 -9.19 -0.62
N PHE A 491 -12.93 -7.90 -0.25
CA PHE A 491 -14.16 -7.23 0.21
C PHE A 491 -15.22 -7.16 -0.90
N HIS A 492 -14.84 -6.69 -2.09
CA HIS A 492 -15.74 -6.62 -3.23
C HIS A 492 -16.22 -8.01 -3.67
N ALA A 493 -15.33 -9.01 -3.65
CA ALA A 493 -15.68 -10.41 -3.95
C ALA A 493 -16.70 -10.97 -2.94
N CYS A 494 -16.54 -10.72 -1.65
CA CYS A 494 -17.52 -11.14 -0.64
C CYS A 494 -18.89 -10.48 -0.85
N VAL A 495 -18.92 -9.17 -1.18
CA VAL A 495 -20.18 -8.45 -1.43
C VAL A 495 -20.90 -9.00 -2.66
N LEU A 496 -20.19 -9.14 -3.79
CA LEU A 496 -20.78 -9.64 -5.03
C LEU A 496 -21.16 -11.11 -4.91
N LEU A 497 -20.34 -11.94 -4.28
CA LEU A 497 -20.67 -13.35 -4.02
C LEU A 497 -21.92 -13.50 -3.13
N ALA A 498 -22.06 -12.65 -2.10
CA ALA A 498 -23.25 -12.65 -1.25
C ALA A 498 -24.52 -12.30 -2.05
N ALA A 499 -24.44 -11.29 -2.93
CA ALA A 499 -25.54 -10.91 -3.82
C ALA A 499 -25.90 -12.05 -4.80
N GLY A 500 -24.87 -12.67 -5.41
CA GLY A 500 -25.07 -13.81 -6.32
C GLY A 500 -25.66 -15.03 -5.62
N LEU A 501 -25.21 -15.31 -4.40
CA LEU A 501 -25.74 -16.42 -3.60
C LEU A 501 -27.20 -16.18 -3.21
N ALA A 502 -27.56 -14.96 -2.81
CA ALA A 502 -28.95 -14.61 -2.51
C ALA A 502 -29.85 -14.76 -3.75
N ALA A 503 -29.38 -14.27 -4.91
CA ALA A 503 -30.14 -14.43 -6.17
C ALA A 503 -30.29 -15.91 -6.59
N SER A 504 -29.22 -16.70 -6.45
CA SER A 504 -29.24 -18.11 -6.80
C SER A 504 -30.14 -18.95 -5.88
N ILE A 505 -30.20 -18.63 -4.60
CA ILE A 505 -31.13 -19.24 -3.65
C ILE A 505 -32.58 -18.86 -4.01
N ALA A 506 -32.84 -17.60 -4.40
CA ALA A 506 -34.16 -17.18 -4.84
C ALA A 506 -34.65 -17.96 -6.09
N VAL A 507 -33.77 -18.20 -7.07
CA VAL A 507 -34.07 -19.04 -8.25
C VAL A 507 -34.34 -20.50 -7.86
N TRP A 508 -33.65 -21.03 -6.85
CA TRP A 508 -33.81 -22.42 -6.42
C TRP A 508 -35.13 -22.66 -5.64
N ILE A 509 -35.64 -21.65 -4.95
CA ILE A 509 -36.89 -21.71 -4.17
C ILE A 509 -38.13 -21.53 -5.08
N LEU A 510 -38.03 -20.73 -6.14
CA LEU A 510 -39.06 -20.49 -7.16
C LEU A 510 -39.16 -21.67 -8.11
#